data_e2bf2cfd2546c2a2961181c956b4b082
#
_entry.id   e2bf2cfd2546c2a2961181c956b4b082
#
_cell.length_a   1.000
_cell.length_b   1.000
_cell.length_c   1.000
_cell.angle_alpha   90.00
_cell.angle_beta   90.00
_cell.angle_gamma   90.00
#
_symmetry.space_group_name_H-M   'P 1'
#
loop_
_entity.id
_entity.type
_entity.pdbx_description
1 polymer ?
#
loop_
_entity_poly.entity_id
_entity_poly.type
_entity_poly.pdbx_seq_one_letter_code
_entity_poly.pdbx_strand_id
1 'polypeptide(L)' 'MAQTLVGRIGTVVNAIRGGGRPGEVRVLVGGIAHYYLAYATTAVPAGTDVLVINNRGARQVDVEPWPIMEEGQ' A
#
# COMPACT_ATOMS: atom_id res chain seq x y z
N MET A 1 7.22 -17.27 13.25
CA MET A 1 7.96 -16.19 12.61
C MET A 1 7.03 -15.24 11.94
N ALA A 2 7.19 -13.97 12.20
CA ALA A 2 6.28 -12.99 11.65
C ALA A 2 6.56 -12.79 10.16
N GLN A 3 5.52 -12.53 9.41
CA GLN A 3 5.67 -12.22 8.01
C GLN A 3 6.01 -10.77 7.87
N THR A 4 6.88 -10.46 6.94
CA THR A 4 7.27 -9.10 6.67
C THR A 4 6.28 -8.48 5.70
N LEU A 5 5.72 -7.34 6.07
CA LEU A 5 4.84 -6.60 5.17
C LEU A 5 5.62 -5.75 4.20
N VAL A 6 6.74 -5.20 4.65
CA VAL A 6 7.56 -4.34 3.81
C VAL A 6 8.07 -5.13 2.61
N GLY A 7 7.90 -4.56 1.43
CA GLY A 7 8.29 -5.21 0.18
C GLY A 7 7.16 -5.95 -0.51
N ARG A 8 5.98 -6.03 0.11
CA ARG A 8 4.85 -6.69 -0.52
C ARG A 8 4.08 -5.70 -1.38
N ILE A 9 3.45 -6.24 -2.40
CA ILE A 9 2.60 -5.45 -3.29
C ILE A 9 1.18 -5.62 -2.82
N GLY A 10 0.46 -4.50 -2.74
CA GLY A 10 -0.96 -4.53 -2.41
C GLY A 10 -1.74 -3.72 -3.42
N THR A 11 -3.03 -3.62 -3.21
CA THR A 11 -3.92 -2.86 -4.08
C THR A 11 -4.73 -1.90 -3.23
N VAL A 12 -4.80 -0.65 -3.67
CA VAL A 12 -5.58 0.36 -2.96
C VAL A 12 -7.05 0.05 -3.16
N VAL A 13 -7.80 -0.08 -2.07
CA VAL A 13 -9.24 -0.32 -2.13
C VAL A 13 -10.04 0.92 -1.79
N ASN A 14 -9.49 1.80 -0.95
CA ASN A 14 -10.06 3.13 -0.75
C ASN A 14 -8.95 4.12 -1.01
N ALA A 15 -9.23 5.12 -1.82
CA ALA A 15 -8.21 6.06 -2.29
C ALA A 15 -7.43 6.67 -1.14
N ILE A 16 -6.12 6.82 -1.34
CA ILE A 16 -5.25 7.51 -0.40
C ILE A 16 -5.23 8.96 -0.83
N ARG A 17 -5.55 9.88 0.08
CA ARG A 17 -5.61 11.28 -0.29
C ARG A 17 -4.27 11.97 -0.27
N GLY A 18 -3.31 11.41 0.44
CA GLY A 18 -2.02 12.06 0.64
C GLY A 18 -2.11 13.07 1.76
N GLY A 19 -1.01 13.76 2.03
CA GLY A 19 -1.00 14.80 3.05
C GLY A 19 -1.34 14.31 4.44
N GLY A 20 -0.95 13.10 4.77
CA GLY A 20 -1.22 12.55 6.10
C GLY A 20 -2.57 11.89 6.25
N ARG A 21 -3.37 11.84 5.18
CA ARG A 21 -4.67 11.19 5.24
C ARG A 21 -4.59 9.82 4.64
N PRO A 22 -4.93 8.78 5.40
CA PRO A 22 -4.79 7.42 4.90
C PRO A 22 -5.94 7.01 3.99
N GLY A 23 -5.65 6.02 3.16
CA GLY A 23 -6.67 5.24 2.49
C GLY A 23 -6.61 3.84 3.03
N GLU A 24 -7.01 2.87 2.21
CA GLU A 24 -6.98 1.48 2.65
C GLU A 24 -6.40 0.63 1.54
N VAL A 25 -5.55 -0.31 1.91
CA VAL A 25 -4.97 -1.24 0.94
C VAL A 25 -5.26 -2.66 1.37
N ARG A 26 -5.33 -3.53 0.36
CA ARG A 26 -5.46 -4.96 0.57
C ARG A 26 -4.12 -5.59 0.20
N VAL A 27 -3.57 -6.37 1.11
CA VAL A 27 -2.30 -7.05 0.89
C VAL A 27 -2.53 -8.53 1.15
N LEU A 28 -2.06 -9.37 0.24
CA LEU A 28 -2.14 -10.81 0.43
C LEU A 28 -0.94 -11.28 1.23
N VAL A 29 -1.20 -11.98 2.31
CA VAL A 29 -0.14 -12.53 3.14
C VAL A 29 -0.48 -14.00 3.32
N GLY A 30 0.37 -14.87 2.80
CA GLY A 30 0.09 -16.29 2.84
C GLY A 30 -1.19 -16.67 2.12
N GLY A 31 -1.52 -15.94 1.05
CA GLY A 31 -2.72 -16.22 0.27
C GLY A 31 -4.01 -15.67 0.87
N ILE A 32 -3.91 -14.98 2.00
CA ILE A 32 -5.09 -14.42 2.68
C ILE A 32 -5.03 -12.91 2.59
N ALA A 33 -6.17 -12.31 2.26
CA ALA A 33 -6.25 -10.86 2.13
C ALA A 33 -6.32 -10.21 3.51
N HIS A 34 -5.47 -9.22 3.72
CA HIS A 34 -5.47 -8.41 4.92
C HIS A 34 -5.59 -6.95 4.52
N TYR A 35 -6.27 -6.17 5.33
CA TYR A 35 -6.53 -4.77 5.03
C TYR A 35 -5.82 -3.89 6.02
N TYR A 36 -5.21 -2.82 5.51
CA TYR A 36 -4.41 -1.91 6.32
C TYR A 36 -4.73 -0.48 5.95
N LEU A 37 -4.64 0.42 6.91
CA LEU A 37 -4.65 1.84 6.60
C LEU A 37 -3.33 2.18 5.94
N ALA A 38 -3.39 2.90 4.84
CA ALA A 38 -2.20 3.15 4.05
C ALA A 38 -2.00 4.64 3.83
N TYR A 39 -0.77 5.07 4.04
CA TYR A 39 -0.36 6.46 3.86
C TYR A 39 0.59 6.54 2.69
N ALA A 40 0.49 7.61 1.92
CA ALA A 40 1.41 7.87 0.82
C ALA A 40 1.67 9.36 0.77
N THR A 41 2.77 9.74 0.15
CA THR A 41 3.13 11.16 0.07
C THR A 41 2.23 11.90 -0.90
N THR A 42 1.68 11.20 -1.89
CA THR A 42 0.78 11.81 -2.86
C THR A 42 -0.50 11.00 -2.91
N ALA A 43 -1.51 11.55 -3.56
CA ALA A 43 -2.78 10.86 -3.70
C ALA A 43 -2.62 9.62 -4.57
N VAL A 44 -3.27 8.54 -4.18
CA VAL A 44 -3.25 7.29 -4.93
C VAL A 44 -4.68 6.81 -5.08
N PRO A 45 -5.18 6.67 -6.30
CA PRO A 45 -6.57 6.27 -6.48
C PRO A 45 -6.79 4.79 -6.20
N ALA A 46 -8.03 4.45 -5.90
CA ALA A 46 -8.41 3.06 -5.71
C ALA A 46 -8.10 2.28 -6.98
N GLY A 47 -7.71 1.03 -6.81
CA GLY A 47 -7.36 0.16 -7.94
C GLY A 47 -5.88 0.20 -8.31
N THR A 48 -5.11 1.09 -7.70
CA THR A 48 -3.68 1.20 -7.99
C THR A 48 -2.91 0.18 -7.18
N ASP A 49 -1.96 -0.49 -7.81
CA ASP A 49 -1.05 -1.35 -7.07
C ASP A 49 -0.01 -0.50 -6.37
N VAL A 50 0.36 -0.90 -5.18
CA VAL A 50 1.33 -0.17 -4.37
C VAL A 50 2.31 -1.12 -3.72
N LEU A 51 3.48 -0.58 -3.39
CA LEU A 51 4.51 -1.31 -2.68
C LEU A 51 4.51 -0.82 -1.23
N VAL A 52 4.47 -1.73 -0.29
CA VAL A 52 4.57 -1.40 1.13
C VAL A 52 6.02 -1.09 1.44
N ILE A 53 6.30 0.13 1.87
CA ILE A 53 7.67 0.56 2.14
C ILE A 53 7.97 0.71 3.62
N ASN A 54 6.95 0.72 4.46
CA ASN A 54 7.16 0.80 5.91
C ASN A 54 5.94 0.27 6.62
N ASN A 55 6.16 -0.42 7.72
CA ASN A 55 5.09 -0.92 8.57
C ASN A 55 5.07 -0.09 9.84
N ARG A 56 4.03 0.70 10.03
CA ARG A 56 3.91 1.56 11.22
C ARG A 56 3.42 0.79 12.44
N GLY A 57 2.96 -0.44 12.23
CA GLY A 57 2.30 -1.17 13.30
C GLY A 57 0.83 -0.78 13.38
N ALA A 58 0.08 -1.46 14.21
CA ALA A 58 -1.35 -1.17 14.42
C ALA A 58 -2.14 -1.16 13.11
N ARG A 59 -1.78 -2.05 12.19
CA ARG A 59 -2.42 -2.20 10.90
C ARG A 59 -2.36 -0.93 10.07
N GLN A 60 -1.20 -0.26 10.12
CA GLN A 60 -0.95 0.94 9.35
C GLN A 60 0.35 0.79 8.60
N VAL A 61 0.38 1.18 7.35
CA VAL A 61 1.56 1.05 6.49
C VAL A 61 1.76 2.32 5.68
N ASP A 62 3.01 2.51 5.23
CA ASP A 62 3.32 3.53 4.23
C ASP A 62 3.55 2.81 2.93
N VAL A 63 3.04 3.38 1.85
CA VAL A 63 3.13 2.76 0.54
C VAL A 63 3.52 3.77 -0.52
N GLU A 64 3.95 3.27 -1.67
CA GLU A 64 4.16 4.09 -2.84
C GLU A 64 3.63 3.35 -4.06
N PRO A 65 3.25 4.06 -5.12
CA PRO A 65 2.70 3.41 -6.30
C PRO A 65 3.66 2.38 -6.89
N TRP A 66 3.11 1.28 -7.38
CA TRP A 66 3.88 0.21 -7.96
C TRP A 66 3.09 -0.43 -9.10
N PRO A 67 3.69 -0.75 -10.21
CA PRO A 67 5.10 -0.49 -10.50
C PRO A 67 5.29 0.99 -10.76
N ILE A 68 6.56 1.41 -10.72
CA ILE A 68 6.87 2.74 -11.09
C ILE A 68 6.63 2.85 -12.57
N MET A 69 5.89 3.89 -12.94
CA MET A 69 5.59 4.04 -14.30
C MET A 69 6.78 4.32 -15.08
N GLU A 70 7.00 3.66 -16.05
CA GLU A 70 8.05 4.01 -16.83
C GLU A 70 7.62 4.18 -18.10
N GLU A 71 7.76 4.92 -18.59
CA GLU A 71 7.38 5.11 -19.64
C GLU A 71 8.04 4.76 -20.62
N GLY A 72 7.96 4.63 -21.25
CA GLY A 72 8.65 4.31 -22.13
C GLY A 72 8.91 3.49 -22.56
N GLN A 73 8.55 3.49 -22.30
CA GLN A 73 9.04 2.82 -22.49
C GLN A 73 8.92 2.44 -23.11
#